data_bce895fc11d436a08f8682a587f77ef4
#
_entry.id   bce895fc11d436a08f8682a587f77ef4
#
_cell.length_a   1.000
_cell.length_b   1.000
_cell.length_c   1.000
_cell.angle_alpha   90.00
_cell.angle_beta   90.00
_cell.angle_gamma   90.00
#
_symmetry.space_group_name_H-M   'P 1'
#
loop_
_entity.id
_entity.type
_entity.pdbx_description
1 polymer ?
#
loop_
_entity_poly.entity_id
_entity_poly.type
_entity_poly.pdbx_seq_one_letter_code
_entity_poly.pdbx_strand_id
1 'polypeptide(L)'
;MKKISTLFLCTSLFSGIALAENHYIPLLYNLSTMFDFNPVKGTVKSLDTDVEENGKVTYKIAIRLAKNGCVESLDLDNVSSGHETNLKNSNGSLVGEKDGKPYSIQLDEKCNILSNNENGDELRYSLYSNGLIKDTYYLGKKISEHFYDDNSNLIRSEFYGSGKVLSKNEISYVDKDRKPLDYKIINTSVYSEGYTATNTCHYSEKLVPEICKVTMQSAGNPVPKPVLMTANTKVEFY
;
A
#
# COMPACT_ATOMS: atom_id res chain seq x y z
N MET A 1 -44.72 -38.89 44.59
CA MET A 1 -44.81 -37.65 43.74
C MET A 1 -43.40 -37.21 43.40
N LYS A 2 -42.89 -37.48 42.18
CA LYS A 2 -41.58 -37.11 41.74
C LYS A 2 -41.72 -35.81 40.89
N LYS A 3 -41.07 -34.74 41.35
CA LYS A 3 -40.98 -33.46 40.61
C LYS A 3 -39.85 -33.57 39.59
N ILE A 4 -40.18 -33.50 38.31
CA ILE A 4 -39.24 -33.39 37.19
C ILE A 4 -38.94 -31.90 37.01
N SER A 5 -37.69 -31.51 37.31
CA SER A 5 -37.18 -30.16 37.00
C SER A 5 -36.62 -30.14 35.59
N THR A 6 -37.32 -29.45 34.69
CA THR A 6 -36.86 -29.23 33.31
C THR A 6 -35.85 -28.10 33.31
N LEU A 7 -34.58 -28.45 33.05
CA LEU A 7 -33.48 -27.51 32.91
C LEU A 7 -33.52 -26.95 31.47
N PHE A 8 -33.91 -25.69 31.33
CA PHE A 8 -33.86 -24.97 30.05
C PHE A 8 -32.39 -24.56 29.76
N LEU A 9 -31.78 -25.25 28.84
CA LEU A 9 -30.44 -24.92 28.35
C LEU A 9 -30.58 -23.78 27.31
N CYS A 10 -30.39 -22.52 27.74
CA CYS A 10 -30.25 -21.38 26.82
C CYS A 10 -28.91 -21.47 26.13
N THR A 11 -28.88 -22.02 24.91
CA THR A 11 -27.77 -21.89 23.99
C THR A 11 -27.80 -20.47 23.42
N SER A 12 -27.03 -19.54 24.00
CA SER A 12 -26.73 -18.24 23.41
C SER A 12 -25.86 -18.47 22.18
N LEU A 13 -26.48 -18.34 21.01
CA LEU A 13 -25.77 -18.18 19.75
C LEU A 13 -25.01 -16.84 19.80
N PHE A 14 -23.75 -16.89 20.22
CA PHE A 14 -22.82 -15.83 19.97
C PHE A 14 -22.57 -15.81 18.46
N SER A 15 -23.36 -15.02 17.75
CA SER A 15 -22.98 -14.54 16.42
C SER A 15 -21.70 -13.72 16.62
N GLY A 16 -20.55 -14.36 16.44
CA GLY A 16 -19.28 -13.67 16.39
C GLY A 16 -19.37 -12.66 15.24
N ILE A 17 -19.58 -11.40 15.59
CA ILE A 17 -19.29 -10.29 14.68
C ILE A 17 -17.78 -10.41 14.48
N ALA A 18 -17.35 -10.95 13.34
CA ALA A 18 -15.96 -10.86 12.91
C ALA A 18 -15.67 -9.36 12.80
N LEU A 19 -15.05 -8.81 13.83
CA LEU A 19 -14.43 -7.49 13.75
C LEU A 19 -13.43 -7.62 12.62
N ALA A 20 -13.66 -6.92 11.52
CA ALA A 20 -12.70 -6.83 10.43
C ALA A 20 -11.35 -6.44 11.06
N GLU A 21 -10.34 -7.28 10.86
CA GLU A 21 -9.01 -7.04 11.40
C GLU A 21 -8.55 -5.66 10.96
N ASN A 22 -8.34 -4.75 11.92
CA ASN A 22 -8.05 -3.33 11.66
C ASN A 22 -6.56 -3.10 11.38
N HIS A 23 -5.93 -4.03 10.62
CA HIS A 23 -4.52 -3.91 10.22
C HIS A 23 -4.35 -4.12 8.71
N TYR A 24 -3.23 -3.62 8.21
CA TYR A 24 -2.86 -3.80 6.81
C TYR A 24 -2.38 -5.23 6.54
N ILE A 25 -2.72 -5.77 5.37
CA ILE A 25 -2.03 -6.92 4.81
C ILE A 25 -0.63 -6.46 4.40
N PRO A 26 0.47 -7.04 4.96
CA PRO A 26 1.83 -6.53 4.71
C PRO A 26 2.20 -6.50 3.23
N LEU A 27 1.84 -7.55 2.47
CA LEU A 27 2.09 -7.59 1.03
C LEU A 27 1.39 -6.44 0.31
N LEU A 28 0.08 -6.21 0.58
CA LEU A 28 -0.67 -5.12 -0.05
C LEU A 28 -0.09 -3.74 0.29
N TYR A 29 0.33 -3.56 1.55
CA TYR A 29 0.96 -2.31 1.99
C TYR A 29 2.31 -2.08 1.30
N ASN A 30 3.15 -3.11 1.21
CA ASN A 30 4.45 -3.03 0.54
C ASN A 30 4.27 -2.73 -0.97
N LEU A 31 3.31 -3.38 -1.63
CA LEU A 31 2.98 -3.10 -3.03
C LEU A 31 2.45 -1.67 -3.21
N SER A 32 1.67 -1.15 -2.25
CA SER A 32 1.21 0.23 -2.31
C SER A 32 2.35 1.25 -2.26
N THR A 33 3.41 0.95 -1.50
CA THR A 33 4.62 1.76 -1.44
C THR A 33 5.46 1.65 -2.72
N MET A 34 5.46 0.46 -3.38
CA MET A 34 6.21 0.21 -4.62
C MET A 34 5.53 0.81 -5.86
N PHE A 35 4.21 0.90 -5.87
CA PHE A 35 3.40 1.26 -7.03
C PHE A 35 2.47 2.45 -6.79
N ASP A 36 2.70 3.22 -5.72
CA ASP A 36 2.05 4.51 -5.42
C ASP A 36 0.51 4.46 -5.41
N PHE A 37 -0.08 3.52 -4.66
CA PHE A 37 -1.52 3.50 -4.42
C PHE A 37 -1.87 3.51 -2.92
N ASN A 38 -3.14 3.77 -2.60
CA ASN A 38 -3.62 3.79 -1.22
C ASN A 38 -3.88 2.37 -0.69
N PRO A 39 -3.18 1.90 0.36
CA PRO A 39 -3.44 0.61 0.98
C PRO A 39 -4.76 0.63 1.76
N VAL A 40 -5.39 -0.52 1.91
CA VAL A 40 -6.63 -0.72 2.66
C VAL A 40 -6.42 -1.73 3.78
N LYS A 41 -7.02 -1.48 4.95
CA LYS A 41 -7.01 -2.41 6.10
C LYS A 41 -8.10 -3.46 5.97
N GLY A 42 -7.88 -4.63 6.57
CA GLY A 42 -8.84 -5.73 6.64
C GLY A 42 -8.54 -6.88 5.69
N THR A 43 -9.43 -7.89 5.69
CA THR A 43 -9.28 -9.11 4.87
C THR A 43 -9.77 -8.84 3.45
N VAL A 44 -8.98 -8.07 2.70
CA VAL A 44 -9.30 -7.62 1.34
C VAL A 44 -9.32 -8.79 0.37
N LYS A 45 -10.37 -8.88 -0.46
CA LYS A 45 -10.51 -9.82 -1.58
C LYS A 45 -10.13 -9.16 -2.91
N SER A 46 -10.61 -7.94 -3.12
CA SER A 46 -10.24 -7.16 -4.30
C SER A 46 -10.12 -5.68 -3.98
N LEU A 47 -9.23 -5.00 -4.71
CA LEU A 47 -9.07 -3.57 -4.70
C LEU A 47 -9.00 -3.09 -6.14
N ASP A 48 -9.87 -2.15 -6.52
CA ASP A 48 -9.87 -1.49 -7.81
C ASP A 48 -9.82 0.02 -7.57
N THR A 49 -8.84 0.71 -8.16
CA THR A 49 -8.65 2.17 -8.00
C THR A 49 -8.46 2.82 -9.36
N ASP A 50 -9.25 3.87 -9.62
CA ASP A 50 -9.03 4.80 -10.72
C ASP A 50 -8.44 6.11 -10.15
N VAL A 51 -7.29 6.54 -10.69
CA VAL A 51 -6.68 7.84 -10.34
C VAL A 51 -6.94 8.81 -11.47
N GLU A 52 -7.51 9.96 -11.12
CA GLU A 52 -7.82 11.04 -12.05
C GLU A 52 -6.93 12.25 -11.80
N GLU A 53 -6.47 12.86 -12.87
CA GLU A 53 -5.86 14.19 -12.89
C GLU A 53 -6.64 15.09 -13.83
N ASN A 54 -7.10 16.24 -13.32
CA ASN A 54 -7.92 17.19 -14.09
C ASN A 54 -9.18 16.54 -14.72
N GLY A 55 -9.83 15.59 -14.00
CA GLY A 55 -11.05 14.91 -14.43
C GLY A 55 -10.84 13.85 -15.53
N LYS A 56 -9.61 13.44 -15.79
CA LYS A 56 -9.26 12.34 -16.70
C LYS A 56 -8.57 11.23 -15.93
N VAL A 57 -9.00 10.00 -16.15
CA VAL A 57 -8.31 8.83 -15.59
C VAL A 57 -6.91 8.75 -16.20
N THR A 58 -5.91 8.79 -15.34
CA THR A 58 -4.49 8.71 -15.70
C THR A 58 -3.85 7.40 -15.27
N TYR A 59 -4.41 6.73 -14.25
CA TYR A 59 -3.87 5.49 -13.73
C TYR A 59 -4.98 4.58 -13.21
N LYS A 60 -4.86 3.27 -13.47
CA LYS A 60 -5.78 2.24 -13.00
C LYS A 60 -5.03 1.15 -12.28
N ILE A 61 -5.60 0.66 -11.21
CA ILE A 61 -5.04 -0.39 -10.37
C ILE A 61 -6.13 -1.43 -10.14
N ALA A 62 -5.80 -2.71 -10.37
CA ALA A 62 -6.67 -3.81 -10.03
C ALA A 62 -5.86 -4.90 -9.32
N ILE A 63 -6.23 -5.22 -8.09
CA ILE A 63 -5.54 -6.23 -7.28
C ILE A 63 -6.55 -7.26 -6.81
N ARG A 64 -6.18 -8.53 -6.89
CA ARG A 64 -6.96 -9.67 -6.38
C ARG A 64 -6.13 -10.42 -5.37
N LEU A 65 -6.73 -10.76 -4.23
CA LEU A 65 -6.05 -11.43 -3.14
C LEU A 65 -6.79 -12.73 -2.78
N ALA A 66 -6.01 -13.74 -2.39
CA ALA A 66 -6.53 -14.91 -1.71
C ALA A 66 -6.88 -14.57 -0.25
N LYS A 67 -7.71 -15.41 0.39
CA LYS A 67 -8.17 -15.20 1.77
C LYS A 67 -7.03 -15.14 2.80
N ASN A 68 -5.89 -15.75 2.51
CA ASN A 68 -4.69 -15.70 3.35
C ASN A 68 -3.87 -14.41 3.17
N GLY A 69 -4.32 -13.45 2.35
CA GLY A 69 -3.65 -12.18 2.08
C GLY A 69 -2.58 -12.22 1.00
N CYS A 70 -2.36 -13.37 0.35
CA CYS A 70 -1.48 -13.47 -0.82
C CYS A 70 -2.13 -12.81 -2.04
N VAL A 71 -1.37 -12.04 -2.79
CA VAL A 71 -1.86 -11.47 -4.07
C VAL A 71 -1.91 -12.56 -5.12
N GLU A 72 -3.05 -12.68 -5.79
CA GLU A 72 -3.29 -13.59 -6.93
C GLU A 72 -2.98 -12.91 -8.26
N SER A 73 -3.39 -11.64 -8.40
CA SER A 73 -3.03 -10.80 -9.55
C SER A 73 -2.91 -9.33 -9.17
N LEU A 74 -2.07 -8.63 -9.93
CA LEU A 74 -1.87 -7.20 -9.86
C LEU A 74 -1.75 -6.66 -11.27
N ASP A 75 -2.69 -5.79 -11.64
CA ASP A 75 -2.74 -5.12 -12.93
C ASP A 75 -2.71 -3.61 -12.69
N LEU A 76 -1.72 -2.94 -13.29
CA LEU A 76 -1.51 -1.50 -13.22
C LEU A 76 -1.42 -0.96 -14.64
N ASP A 77 -2.20 0.08 -14.92
CA ASP A 77 -2.25 0.74 -16.23
C ASP A 77 -2.09 2.25 -16.04
N ASN A 78 -0.95 2.79 -16.44
CA ASN A 78 -0.75 4.22 -16.55
C ASN A 78 -1.23 4.68 -17.93
N VAL A 79 -2.52 4.99 -18.01
CA VAL A 79 -3.23 5.38 -19.24
C VAL A 79 -2.58 6.61 -19.89
N SER A 80 -1.98 7.50 -19.11
CA SER A 80 -1.39 8.74 -19.59
C SER A 80 -0.04 8.56 -20.30
N SER A 81 0.74 7.55 -19.87
CA SER A 81 2.08 7.26 -20.42
C SER A 81 2.13 5.96 -21.22
N GLY A 82 1.08 5.13 -21.16
CA GLY A 82 1.04 3.80 -21.79
C GLY A 82 1.93 2.77 -21.10
N HIS A 83 2.30 3.01 -19.84
CA HIS A 83 3.05 2.03 -19.03
C HIS A 83 2.11 1.05 -18.35
N GLU A 84 2.38 -0.24 -18.48
CA GLU A 84 1.57 -1.30 -17.91
C GLU A 84 2.40 -2.26 -17.05
N THR A 85 1.81 -2.77 -15.97
CA THR A 85 2.38 -3.87 -15.18
C THR A 85 1.31 -4.90 -14.94
N ASN A 86 1.53 -6.14 -15.38
CA ASN A 86 0.59 -7.25 -15.27
C ASN A 86 1.29 -8.44 -14.62
N LEU A 87 0.92 -8.77 -13.38
CA LEU A 87 1.52 -9.84 -12.61
C LEU A 87 0.48 -10.84 -12.13
N LYS A 88 0.85 -12.11 -12.12
CA LYS A 88 0.04 -13.23 -11.56
C LYS A 88 0.88 -14.06 -10.62
N ASN A 89 0.25 -14.57 -9.57
CA ASN A 89 0.92 -15.49 -8.67
C ASN A 89 1.18 -16.83 -9.38
N SER A 90 2.44 -17.27 -9.30
CA SER A 90 2.89 -18.55 -9.77
C SER A 90 3.97 -19.08 -8.82
N ASN A 91 3.65 -20.18 -8.12
CA ASN A 91 4.60 -20.89 -7.23
C ASN A 91 5.33 -20.00 -6.21
N GLY A 92 4.59 -19.09 -5.54
CA GLY A 92 5.17 -18.21 -4.52
C GLY A 92 5.91 -17.00 -5.07
N SER A 93 5.60 -16.62 -6.32
CA SER A 93 6.12 -15.40 -6.94
C SER A 93 5.02 -14.72 -7.74
N LEU A 94 5.02 -13.39 -7.76
CA LEU A 94 4.24 -12.64 -8.74
C LEU A 94 5.11 -12.51 -10.00
N VAL A 95 4.65 -13.04 -11.13
CA VAL A 95 5.40 -13.06 -12.39
C VAL A 95 4.56 -12.50 -13.52
N GLY A 96 5.21 -11.82 -14.45
CA GLY A 96 4.58 -11.24 -15.63
C GLY A 96 5.46 -10.22 -16.31
N GLU A 97 4.88 -9.10 -16.70
CA GLU A 97 5.55 -8.07 -17.47
C GLU A 97 5.32 -6.69 -16.86
N LYS A 98 6.32 -5.82 -17.01
CA LYS A 98 6.25 -4.38 -16.81
C LYS A 98 6.78 -3.71 -18.07
N ASP A 99 5.92 -2.94 -18.74
CA ASP A 99 6.22 -2.29 -20.03
C ASP A 99 6.73 -3.27 -21.11
N GLY A 100 6.09 -4.46 -21.19
CA GLY A 100 6.47 -5.50 -22.12
C GLY A 100 7.79 -6.21 -21.82
N LYS A 101 8.39 -5.96 -20.63
CA LYS A 101 9.62 -6.62 -20.19
C LYS A 101 9.33 -7.54 -19.02
N PRO A 102 10.07 -8.67 -18.90
CA PRO A 102 9.91 -9.60 -17.79
C PRO A 102 10.07 -8.89 -16.45
N TYR A 103 9.10 -9.08 -15.56
CA TYR A 103 9.11 -8.56 -14.21
C TYR A 103 8.61 -9.62 -13.23
N SER A 104 9.25 -9.72 -12.07
CA SER A 104 8.85 -10.66 -11.03
C SER A 104 9.09 -10.13 -9.64
N ILE A 105 8.25 -10.56 -8.69
CA ILE A 105 8.41 -10.31 -7.25
C ILE A 105 8.44 -11.66 -6.55
N GLN A 106 9.54 -11.97 -5.87
CA GLN A 106 9.70 -13.19 -5.07
C GLN A 106 9.04 -13.00 -3.72
N LEU A 107 8.28 -14.02 -3.30
CA LEU A 107 7.60 -14.04 -2.01
C LEU A 107 8.11 -15.22 -1.16
N ASP A 108 8.03 -15.09 0.16
CA ASP A 108 8.20 -16.23 1.06
C ASP A 108 6.90 -17.03 1.22
N GLU A 109 6.93 -18.09 2.02
CA GLU A 109 5.75 -18.96 2.30
C GLU A 109 4.59 -18.21 2.99
N LYS A 110 4.86 -17.06 3.61
CA LYS A 110 3.88 -16.18 4.25
C LYS A 110 3.44 -15.02 3.34
N CYS A 111 3.85 -15.04 2.07
CA CYS A 111 3.62 -13.99 1.09
C CYS A 111 4.27 -12.65 1.43
N ASN A 112 5.37 -12.64 2.18
CA ASN A 112 6.18 -11.45 2.33
C ASN A 112 7.11 -11.27 1.13
N ILE A 113 7.34 -10.02 0.72
CA ILE A 113 8.25 -9.69 -0.39
C ILE A 113 9.69 -9.94 0.03
N LEU A 114 10.43 -10.70 -0.78
CA LEU A 114 11.88 -10.95 -0.60
C LEU A 114 12.73 -10.12 -1.57
N SER A 115 12.34 -10.11 -2.82
CA SER A 115 13.02 -9.35 -3.88
C SER A 115 12.07 -9.06 -5.04
N ASN A 116 12.46 -8.12 -5.90
CA ASN A 116 11.90 -8.02 -7.23
C ASN A 116 13.02 -8.00 -8.28
N ASN A 117 12.69 -8.46 -9.48
CA ASN A 117 13.59 -8.45 -10.62
C ASN A 117 12.90 -7.74 -11.79
N GLU A 118 13.53 -6.69 -12.29
CA GLU A 118 13.12 -5.96 -13.47
C GLU A 118 14.20 -6.08 -14.53
N ASN A 119 13.96 -6.87 -15.58
CA ASN A 119 14.87 -7.03 -16.72
C ASN A 119 16.31 -7.43 -16.33
N GLY A 120 16.47 -8.22 -15.26
CA GLY A 120 17.77 -8.66 -14.75
C GLY A 120 18.33 -7.84 -13.59
N ASP A 121 17.80 -6.67 -13.31
CA ASP A 121 18.15 -5.87 -12.14
C ASP A 121 17.33 -6.33 -10.92
N GLU A 122 18.03 -6.80 -9.88
CA GLU A 122 17.39 -7.31 -8.66
C GLU A 122 17.46 -6.28 -7.53
N LEU A 123 16.31 -5.97 -6.93
CA LEU A 123 16.21 -5.33 -5.63
C LEU A 123 15.88 -6.37 -4.57
N ARG A 124 16.55 -6.31 -3.42
CA ARG A 124 16.31 -7.17 -2.26
C ARG A 124 15.80 -6.36 -1.09
N TYR A 125 14.94 -6.98 -0.28
CA TYR A 125 14.30 -6.31 0.85
C TYR A 125 14.69 -6.99 2.17
N SER A 126 14.95 -6.18 3.21
CA SER A 126 14.85 -6.62 4.59
C SER A 126 13.51 -6.18 5.15
N LEU A 127 12.95 -6.98 6.05
CA LEU A 127 11.61 -6.75 6.59
C LEU A 127 11.65 -6.57 8.10
N TYR A 128 10.70 -5.83 8.63
CA TYR A 128 10.33 -5.88 10.04
C TYR A 128 9.62 -7.21 10.35
N SER A 129 9.48 -7.53 11.64
CA SER A 129 8.80 -8.76 12.10
C SER A 129 7.33 -8.85 11.68
N ASN A 130 6.69 -7.72 11.37
CA ASN A 130 5.33 -7.62 10.85
C ASN A 130 5.22 -7.72 9.32
N GLY A 131 6.33 -8.02 8.61
CA GLY A 131 6.36 -8.21 7.15
C GLY A 131 6.46 -6.92 6.33
N LEU A 132 6.53 -5.74 6.95
CA LEU A 132 6.72 -4.48 6.23
C LEU A 132 8.18 -4.29 5.81
N ILE A 133 8.42 -3.71 4.64
CA ILE A 133 9.77 -3.43 4.12
C ILE A 133 10.46 -2.44 5.06
N LYS A 134 11.64 -2.83 5.55
CA LYS A 134 12.55 -1.99 6.33
C LYS A 134 13.57 -1.33 5.43
N ASP A 135 14.38 -2.13 4.74
CA ASP A 135 15.44 -1.64 3.87
C ASP A 135 15.30 -2.23 2.47
N THR A 136 15.73 -1.46 1.47
CA THR A 136 15.88 -1.92 0.08
C THR A 136 17.35 -1.89 -0.30
N TYR A 137 17.80 -2.95 -0.98
CA TYR A 137 19.17 -3.10 -1.43
C TYR A 137 19.24 -3.30 -2.94
N TYR A 138 20.20 -2.63 -3.58
CA TYR A 138 20.57 -2.84 -4.96
C TYR A 138 22.06 -3.18 -5.02
N LEU A 139 22.45 -4.30 -5.66
CA LEU A 139 23.83 -4.80 -5.72
C LEU A 139 24.50 -4.83 -4.33
N GLY A 140 23.77 -5.24 -3.29
CA GLY A 140 24.24 -5.32 -1.91
C GLY A 140 24.40 -3.97 -1.18
N LYS A 141 24.09 -2.85 -1.82
CA LYS A 141 24.13 -1.51 -1.22
C LYS A 141 22.73 -1.09 -0.80
N LYS A 142 22.57 -0.58 0.42
CA LYS A 142 21.29 0.00 0.87
C LYS A 142 20.97 1.25 0.07
N ILE A 143 19.77 1.27 -0.53
CA ILE A 143 19.26 2.38 -1.34
C ILE A 143 18.03 3.05 -0.72
N SER A 144 17.30 2.38 0.19
CA SER A 144 16.26 3.02 0.98
C SER A 144 16.11 2.39 2.36
N GLU A 145 15.50 3.15 3.28
CA GLU A 145 15.08 2.69 4.60
C GLU A 145 13.74 3.32 4.95
N HIS A 146 12.82 2.52 5.51
CA HIS A 146 11.48 2.92 5.87
C HIS A 146 11.26 2.75 7.37
N PHE A 147 10.59 3.72 7.99
CA PHE A 147 10.33 3.76 9.43
C PHE A 147 8.82 3.84 9.66
N TYR A 148 8.33 2.99 10.55
CA TYR A 148 6.91 2.89 10.88
C TYR A 148 6.69 3.18 12.35
N ASP A 149 5.49 3.64 12.69
CA ASP A 149 5.06 3.72 14.09
C ASP A 149 4.52 2.36 14.59
N ASP A 150 4.13 2.29 15.86
CA ASP A 150 3.61 1.07 16.49
C ASP A 150 2.32 0.54 15.85
N ASN A 151 1.59 1.39 15.12
CA ASN A 151 0.37 1.03 14.37
C ASN A 151 0.66 0.69 12.90
N SER A 152 1.94 0.52 12.52
CA SER A 152 2.38 0.20 11.15
C SER A 152 2.11 1.32 10.13
N ASN A 153 1.96 2.58 10.55
CA ASN A 153 1.90 3.70 9.63
C ASN A 153 3.31 4.17 9.30
N LEU A 154 3.59 4.38 8.01
CA LEU A 154 4.88 4.88 7.54
C LEU A 154 5.08 6.33 7.99
N ILE A 155 6.09 6.60 8.81
CA ILE A 155 6.36 7.95 9.34
C ILE A 155 7.56 8.63 8.68
N ARG A 156 8.46 7.85 8.08
CA ARG A 156 9.64 8.37 7.38
C ARG A 156 10.16 7.37 6.36
N SER A 157 10.68 7.87 5.25
CA SER A 157 11.50 7.12 4.28
C SER A 157 12.76 7.89 3.97
N GLU A 158 13.88 7.20 3.90
CA GLU A 158 15.17 7.75 3.52
C GLU A 158 15.71 7.02 2.30
N PHE A 159 16.25 7.77 1.34
CA PHE A 159 16.82 7.25 0.10
C PHE A 159 18.30 7.58 0.05
N TYR A 160 19.11 6.57 -0.27
CA TYR A 160 20.55 6.64 -0.15
C TYR A 160 21.25 6.59 -1.50
N GLY A 161 22.39 7.28 -1.62
CA GLY A 161 23.34 7.14 -2.69
C GLY A 161 24.77 7.35 -2.14
N SER A 162 25.70 6.47 -2.54
CA SER A 162 27.08 6.49 -2.04
C SER A 162 27.18 6.49 -0.50
N GLY A 163 26.23 5.81 0.18
CA GLY A 163 26.19 5.69 1.64
C GLY A 163 25.68 6.94 2.39
N LYS A 164 25.16 7.96 1.67
CA LYS A 164 24.61 9.19 2.25
C LYS A 164 23.11 9.29 1.93
N VAL A 165 22.34 9.92 2.83
CA VAL A 165 20.95 10.25 2.56
C VAL A 165 20.90 11.33 1.47
N LEU A 166 20.24 11.03 0.37
CA LEU A 166 20.04 11.93 -0.78
C LEU A 166 18.66 12.58 -0.77
N SER A 167 17.67 11.86 -0.24
CA SER A 167 16.30 12.36 -0.12
C SER A 167 15.64 11.74 1.10
N LYS A 168 14.72 12.49 1.71
CA LYS A 168 13.95 12.05 2.88
C LYS A 168 12.51 12.52 2.74
N ASN A 169 11.57 11.61 3.02
CA ASN A 169 10.17 11.91 3.23
C ASN A 169 9.86 11.86 4.72
N GLU A 170 9.29 12.90 5.28
CA GLU A 170 8.69 12.92 6.63
C GLU A 170 7.17 12.96 6.48
N ILE A 171 6.48 12.05 7.17
CA ILE A 171 5.04 11.86 7.04
C ILE A 171 4.39 12.14 8.38
N SER A 172 3.41 13.04 8.38
CA SER A 172 2.62 13.40 9.56
C SER A 172 1.14 13.15 9.29
N TYR A 173 0.43 12.61 10.28
CA TYR A 173 -0.99 12.24 10.22
C TYR A 173 -1.83 13.20 11.05
N VAL A 174 -3.06 13.48 10.60
CA VAL A 174 -4.03 14.29 11.35
C VAL A 174 -4.71 13.44 12.42
N ASP A 175 -5.23 12.26 12.03
CA ASP A 175 -5.89 11.28 12.90
C ASP A 175 -5.62 9.88 12.31
N LYS A 176 -4.50 9.28 12.71
CA LYS A 176 -4.04 8.00 12.16
C LYS A 176 -4.91 6.80 12.50
N ASP A 177 -5.74 6.91 13.54
CA ASP A 177 -6.60 5.82 13.98
C ASP A 177 -7.90 5.75 13.16
N ARG A 178 -8.51 6.91 12.90
CA ARG A 178 -9.77 7.04 12.15
C ARG A 178 -9.56 7.36 10.68
N LYS A 179 -8.47 8.06 10.36
CA LYS A 179 -8.16 8.56 9.03
C LYS A 179 -6.71 8.23 8.64
N PRO A 180 -6.37 6.94 8.52
CA PRO A 180 -4.98 6.50 8.33
C PRO A 180 -4.33 6.97 7.03
N LEU A 181 -5.11 7.48 6.07
CA LEU A 181 -4.59 8.06 4.83
C LEU A 181 -4.72 9.58 4.77
N ASP A 182 -5.19 10.25 5.84
CA ASP A 182 -5.13 11.72 5.93
C ASP A 182 -3.76 12.11 6.48
N TYR A 183 -2.83 12.40 5.57
CA TYR A 183 -1.44 12.70 5.92
C TYR A 183 -0.85 13.82 5.09
N LYS A 184 0.24 14.37 5.60
CA LYS A 184 1.11 15.31 4.90
C LYS A 184 2.51 14.72 4.79
N ILE A 185 3.09 14.77 3.59
CA ILE A 185 4.50 14.43 3.31
C ILE A 185 5.26 15.72 3.10
N ILE A 186 6.44 15.80 3.72
CA ILE A 186 7.45 16.81 3.41
C ILE A 186 8.67 16.06 2.87
N ASN A 187 8.97 16.28 1.59
CA ASN A 187 10.17 15.76 0.96
C ASN A 187 11.29 16.79 1.03
N THR A 188 12.47 16.34 1.42
CA THR A 188 13.73 17.09 1.31
C THR A 188 14.70 16.29 0.44
N SER A 189 15.43 16.96 -0.46
CA SER A 189 16.36 16.32 -1.37
C SER A 189 17.62 17.17 -1.53
N VAL A 190 18.77 16.50 -1.70
CA VAL A 190 20.02 17.19 -2.03
C VAL A 190 20.12 17.60 -3.51
N TYR A 191 19.22 17.05 -4.36
CA TYR A 191 19.24 17.28 -5.82
C TYR A 191 18.09 18.16 -6.32
N SER A 192 17.11 18.45 -5.47
CA SER A 192 15.94 19.25 -5.80
C SER A 192 15.47 20.06 -4.61
N GLU A 193 14.63 21.04 -4.86
CA GLU A 193 14.04 21.88 -3.81
C GLU A 193 13.00 21.12 -2.97
N GLY A 194 12.75 19.84 -3.29
CA GLY A 194 11.78 19.01 -2.60
C GLY A 194 10.33 19.33 -2.96
N TYR A 195 9.39 18.72 -2.20
CA TYR A 195 7.96 18.96 -2.38
C TYR A 195 7.20 18.75 -1.07
N THR A 196 5.97 19.24 -1.05
CA THR A 196 4.97 18.89 -0.03
C THR A 196 3.81 18.19 -0.73
N ALA A 197 3.35 17.06 -0.17
CA ALA A 197 2.13 16.40 -0.61
C ALA A 197 1.16 16.27 0.56
N THR A 198 -0.13 16.45 0.30
CA THR A 198 -1.21 16.18 1.27
C THR A 198 -2.17 15.19 0.66
N ASN A 199 -2.57 14.18 1.43
CA ASN A 199 -3.62 13.26 1.08
C ASN A 199 -4.78 13.43 2.07
N THR A 200 -6.01 13.51 1.57
CA THR A 200 -7.23 13.63 2.38
C THR A 200 -8.29 12.75 1.77
N CYS A 201 -8.87 11.85 2.57
CA CYS A 201 -9.80 10.86 2.09
C CYS A 201 -11.22 11.03 2.67
N HIS A 202 -12.21 10.67 1.88
CA HIS A 202 -13.55 10.33 2.33
C HIS A 202 -13.59 8.84 2.63
N TYR A 203 -14.05 8.48 3.81
CA TYR A 203 -14.12 7.10 4.28
C TYR A 203 -15.57 6.64 4.38
N SER A 204 -15.81 5.36 4.08
CA SER A 204 -17.07 4.68 4.40
C SER A 204 -17.24 4.54 5.92
N GLU A 205 -18.41 4.09 6.35
CA GLU A 205 -18.69 3.73 7.76
C GLU A 205 -17.73 2.66 8.31
N LYS A 206 -17.14 1.83 7.42
CA LYS A 206 -16.15 0.79 7.76
C LYS A 206 -14.70 1.30 7.71
N LEU A 207 -14.49 2.60 7.65
CA LEU A 207 -13.18 3.26 7.52
C LEU A 207 -12.41 2.85 6.24
N VAL A 208 -13.12 2.44 5.19
CA VAL A 208 -12.53 2.19 3.87
C VAL A 208 -12.37 3.52 3.15
N PRO A 209 -11.18 3.87 2.66
CA PRO A 209 -10.98 5.09 1.86
C PRO A 209 -11.59 4.90 0.47
N GLU A 210 -12.71 5.58 0.19
CA GLU A 210 -13.43 5.48 -1.09
C GLU A 210 -12.94 6.52 -2.10
N ILE A 211 -12.70 7.75 -1.63
CA ILE A 211 -12.24 8.86 -2.47
C ILE A 211 -11.13 9.58 -1.73
N CYS A 212 -9.93 9.60 -2.30
CA CYS A 212 -8.80 10.34 -1.74
C CYS A 212 -8.37 11.45 -2.70
N LYS A 213 -8.10 12.63 -2.15
CA LYS A 213 -7.58 13.78 -2.89
C LYS A 213 -6.13 14.02 -2.49
N VAL A 214 -5.24 13.95 -3.47
CA VAL A 214 -3.82 14.24 -3.31
C VAL A 214 -3.54 15.61 -3.91
N THR A 215 -2.92 16.48 -3.13
CA THR A 215 -2.38 17.76 -3.60
C THR A 215 -0.87 17.70 -3.45
N MET A 216 -0.12 17.85 -4.54
CA MET A 216 1.33 17.88 -4.52
C MET A 216 1.83 19.26 -4.99
N GLN A 217 2.64 19.90 -4.15
CA GLN A 217 3.25 21.19 -4.39
C GLN A 217 4.77 21.05 -4.37
N SER A 218 5.42 21.17 -5.53
CA SER A 218 6.87 21.26 -5.58
C SER A 218 7.33 22.60 -5.03
N ALA A 219 8.44 22.58 -4.30
CA ALA A 219 9.15 23.81 -3.98
C ALA A 219 9.83 24.32 -5.25
N GLY A 220 9.99 25.63 -5.40
CA GLY A 220 10.64 26.21 -6.58
C GLY A 220 10.44 27.73 -6.67
N ASN A 221 11.29 28.38 -7.42
CA ASN A 221 11.17 29.82 -7.69
C ASN A 221 11.23 30.07 -9.22
N PRO A 222 10.08 30.39 -9.89
CA PRO A 222 8.74 30.59 -9.30
C PRO A 222 8.12 29.26 -8.82
N VAL A 223 7.24 29.33 -7.82
CA VAL A 223 6.52 28.16 -7.29
C VAL A 223 5.61 27.58 -8.35
N PRO A 224 5.76 26.31 -8.76
CA PRO A 224 4.90 25.67 -9.75
C PRO A 224 3.44 25.57 -9.25
N LYS A 225 2.50 25.44 -10.19
CA LYS A 225 1.11 25.13 -9.82
C LYS A 225 1.03 23.77 -9.13
N PRO A 226 0.19 23.60 -8.11
CA PRO A 226 0.00 22.29 -7.48
C PRO A 226 -0.60 21.29 -8.47
N VAL A 227 -0.16 20.04 -8.38
CA VAL A 227 -0.80 18.90 -9.05
C VAL A 227 -1.91 18.40 -8.14
N LEU A 228 -3.11 18.22 -8.70
CA LEU A 228 -4.30 17.73 -8.01
C LEU A 228 -4.70 16.39 -8.62
N MET A 229 -4.75 15.36 -7.79
CA MET A 229 -5.18 14.02 -8.19
C MET A 229 -6.34 13.56 -7.31
N THR A 230 -7.22 12.72 -7.84
CA THR A 230 -8.29 12.07 -7.10
C THR A 230 -8.20 10.58 -7.34
N ALA A 231 -8.10 9.78 -6.28
CA ALA A 231 -8.14 8.32 -6.33
C ALA A 231 -9.52 7.85 -5.88
N ASN A 232 -10.23 7.13 -6.75
CA ASN A 232 -11.53 6.52 -6.49
C ASN A 232 -11.31 5.02 -6.29
N THR A 233 -11.54 4.51 -5.08
CA THR A 233 -11.22 3.13 -4.71
C THR A 233 -12.48 2.34 -4.39
N LYS A 234 -12.59 1.12 -4.94
CA LYS A 234 -13.60 0.12 -4.62
C LYS A 234 -12.92 -1.08 -4.00
N VAL A 235 -13.48 -1.60 -2.91
CA VAL A 235 -12.92 -2.74 -2.17
C VAL A 235 -13.99 -3.78 -1.92
N GLU A 236 -13.67 -5.04 -2.16
CA GLU A 236 -14.43 -6.18 -1.67
C GLU A 236 -13.64 -6.90 -0.58
N PHE A 237 -14.36 -7.37 0.44
CA PHE A 237 -13.80 -8.15 1.54
C PHE A 237 -14.31 -9.59 1.48
N TYR A 238 -13.56 -10.50 2.10
CA TYR A 238 -13.99 -11.90 2.29
C TYR A 238 -15.10 -12.05 3.34
#